data_330d8738125aabe7e2e19e600a8e9822
#
_entry.id   330d8738125aabe7e2e19e600a8e9822
#
_cell.length_a   1.000
_cell.length_b   1.000
_cell.length_c   1.000
_cell.angle_alpha   90.00
_cell.angle_beta   90.00
_cell.angle_gamma   90.00
#
_symmetry.space_group_name_H-M   'P 1'
#
loop_
_entity.id
_entity.type
_entity.pdbx_description
1 polymer ?
#
loop_
_entity_poly.entity_id
_entity_poly.type
_entity_poly.pdbx_seq_one_letter_code
_entity_poly.pdbx_strand_id
1 'polypeptide(L)'
;MIEHREMSGRGEPTMKTIIVGIDGSHAAITAALWGVDEAISRAVPLRLVSVIKPTHPSPDDYDRDLAHAERSLREAQSAVEAAGKLVKIETDIPRGPAGPVLVEASRDAEMICVGSVGIGRYASSILGSTATELAEKAHCPVAVMRSKVDQPASDINWIVVRMTDAPDNEAVLEYAAREAKLRQAPILALGGRPEELREIPDGEFERRVQDWHHRHPDVRVYPITTHTGIARFLADHDERVQLAVIGVVRPVS
;
A
#
# COMPACT_ATOMS: atom_id res chain seq x y z
N MET A 1 -41.95 38.06 0.96
CA MET A 1 -41.88 36.83 0.12
C MET A 1 -40.42 36.70 -0.27
N ILE A 2 -39.67 35.90 0.49
CA ILE A 2 -38.23 35.72 0.28
C ILE A 2 -38.08 34.29 -0.26
N GLU A 3 -37.72 34.18 -1.54
CA GLU A 3 -37.46 32.92 -2.19
C GLU A 3 -36.18 32.28 -1.64
N HIS A 4 -36.32 31.12 -1.00
CA HIS A 4 -35.21 30.24 -0.72
C HIS A 4 -34.75 29.58 -2.03
N ARG A 5 -33.63 30.03 -2.54
CA ARG A 5 -32.92 29.40 -3.64
C ARG A 5 -32.18 28.20 -3.12
N GLU A 6 -32.73 27.01 -3.31
CA GLU A 6 -32.02 25.74 -3.12
C GLU A 6 -30.83 25.70 -4.10
N MET A 7 -29.64 25.82 -3.54
CA MET A 7 -28.41 25.53 -4.29
C MET A 7 -28.25 24.00 -4.34
N SER A 8 -28.73 23.43 -5.44
CA SER A 8 -28.39 22.05 -5.84
C SER A 8 -26.89 21.94 -6.00
N GLY A 9 -26.22 21.39 -4.97
CA GLY A 9 -24.82 21.01 -5.03
C GLY A 9 -24.64 19.86 -6.02
N ARG A 10 -24.23 20.16 -7.24
CA ARG A 10 -23.57 19.18 -8.09
C ARG A 10 -22.28 18.84 -7.38
N GLY A 11 -22.16 17.61 -6.86
CA GLY A 11 -20.91 17.12 -6.28
C GLY A 11 -19.80 17.29 -7.30
N GLU A 12 -18.82 18.15 -6.98
CA GLU A 12 -17.55 18.11 -7.68
C GLU A 12 -17.02 16.68 -7.60
N PRO A 13 -16.49 16.12 -8.70
CA PRO A 13 -15.87 14.80 -8.62
C PRO A 13 -14.73 14.90 -7.60
N THR A 14 -14.88 14.23 -6.48
CA THR A 14 -13.82 14.12 -5.48
C THR A 14 -12.63 13.50 -6.16
N MET A 15 -11.59 14.32 -6.39
CA MET A 15 -10.34 13.82 -6.97
C MET A 15 -9.78 12.80 -6.00
N LYS A 16 -9.67 11.56 -6.45
CA LYS A 16 -9.05 10.50 -5.66
C LYS A 16 -7.63 10.89 -5.31
N THR A 17 -7.13 10.42 -4.19
CA THR A 17 -5.80 10.77 -3.66
C THR A 17 -5.00 9.51 -3.34
N ILE A 18 -3.68 9.63 -3.28
CA ILE A 18 -2.87 8.63 -2.57
C ILE A 18 -2.85 9.02 -1.09
N ILE A 19 -3.38 8.16 -0.23
CA ILE A 19 -3.39 8.38 1.22
C ILE A 19 -2.19 7.69 1.84
N VAL A 20 -1.51 8.35 2.77
CA VAL A 20 -0.42 7.75 3.55
C VAL A 20 -0.71 7.90 5.04
N GLY A 21 -0.79 6.77 5.74
CA GLY A 21 -0.92 6.75 7.21
C GLY A 21 0.41 7.11 7.88
N ILE A 22 0.39 8.15 8.70
CA ILE A 22 1.56 8.70 9.40
C ILE A 22 1.38 8.54 10.92
N ASP A 23 2.30 7.80 11.55
CA ASP A 23 2.32 7.55 12.99
C ASP A 23 3.62 8.01 13.67
N GLY A 24 4.49 8.71 12.92
CA GLY A 24 5.80 9.14 13.38
C GLY A 24 6.90 8.07 13.32
N SER A 25 6.60 6.88 12.80
CA SER A 25 7.60 5.85 12.58
C SER A 25 8.42 6.09 11.31
N HIS A 26 9.63 5.55 11.26
CA HIS A 26 10.46 5.58 10.05
C HIS A 26 9.80 4.84 8.89
N ALA A 27 9.03 3.77 9.16
CA ALA A 27 8.29 3.04 8.15
C ALA A 27 7.19 3.90 7.50
N ALA A 28 6.54 4.79 8.26
CA ALA A 28 5.58 5.75 7.75
C ALA A 28 6.24 6.80 6.84
N ILE A 29 7.44 7.28 7.18
CA ILE A 29 8.22 8.17 6.29
C ILE A 29 8.59 7.45 4.98
N THR A 30 9.03 6.19 5.06
CA THR A 30 9.30 5.37 3.87
C THR A 30 8.03 5.21 3.02
N ALA A 31 6.87 5.00 3.64
CA ALA A 31 5.59 4.92 2.94
C ALA A 31 5.22 6.26 2.27
N ALA A 32 5.50 7.40 2.91
CA ALA A 32 5.27 8.72 2.31
C ALA A 32 6.15 8.95 1.07
N LEU A 33 7.44 8.66 1.16
CA LEU A 33 8.37 8.78 0.03
C LEU A 33 7.99 7.85 -1.13
N TRP A 34 7.55 6.64 -0.84
CA TRP A 34 7.06 5.70 -1.84
C TRP A 34 5.76 6.20 -2.48
N GLY A 35 4.83 6.71 -1.67
CA GLY A 35 3.53 7.25 -2.12
C GLY A 35 3.66 8.46 -3.05
N VAL A 36 4.75 9.22 -3.00
CA VAL A 36 5.02 10.33 -3.93
C VAL A 36 5.09 9.82 -5.37
N ASP A 37 5.80 8.74 -5.66
CA ASP A 37 5.91 8.19 -7.01
C ASP A 37 4.55 7.72 -7.54
N GLU A 38 3.74 7.14 -6.66
CA GLU A 38 2.37 6.76 -6.98
C GLU A 38 1.48 7.96 -7.30
N ALA A 39 1.55 9.01 -6.48
CA ALA A 39 0.77 10.22 -6.66
C ALA A 39 1.12 10.91 -7.99
N ILE A 40 2.41 11.05 -8.30
CA ILE A 40 2.89 11.63 -9.56
C ILE A 40 2.48 10.78 -10.76
N SER A 41 2.66 9.46 -10.70
CA SER A 41 2.34 8.55 -11.81
C SER A 41 0.85 8.54 -12.17
N ARG A 42 -0.01 8.84 -11.20
CA ARG A 42 -1.47 8.91 -11.37
C ARG A 42 -2.00 10.34 -11.52
N ALA A 43 -1.12 11.34 -11.42
CA ALA A 43 -1.48 12.76 -11.44
C ALA A 43 -2.56 13.13 -10.39
N VAL A 44 -2.43 12.60 -9.17
CA VAL A 44 -3.33 12.84 -8.03
C VAL A 44 -2.57 13.42 -6.84
N PRO A 45 -3.25 14.12 -5.90
CA PRO A 45 -2.63 14.60 -4.67
C PRO A 45 -2.13 13.48 -3.76
N LEU A 46 -1.11 13.77 -2.95
CA LEU A 46 -0.65 12.97 -1.84
C LEU A 46 -1.27 13.50 -0.54
N ARG A 47 -2.05 12.68 0.17
CA ARG A 47 -2.67 13.05 1.44
C ARG A 47 -2.00 12.30 2.60
N LEU A 48 -1.33 13.03 3.47
CA LEU A 48 -0.71 12.51 4.69
C LEU A 48 -1.72 12.57 5.84
N VAL A 49 -2.01 11.42 6.45
CA VAL A 49 -3.07 11.31 7.48
C VAL A 49 -2.48 10.75 8.77
N SER A 50 -2.60 11.52 9.86
CA SER A 50 -2.24 11.07 11.19
C SER A 50 -3.48 10.98 12.08
N VAL A 51 -3.85 9.76 12.51
CA VAL A 51 -5.09 9.53 13.26
C VAL A 51 -4.83 9.64 14.75
N ILE A 52 -5.56 10.50 15.44
CA ILE A 52 -5.52 10.63 16.91
C ILE A 52 -6.67 9.86 17.58
N LYS A 53 -6.49 9.48 18.82
CA LYS A 53 -7.50 8.71 19.57
C LYS A 53 -8.84 9.42 19.62
N PRO A 54 -9.97 8.68 19.67
CA PRO A 54 -11.30 9.29 19.70
C PRO A 54 -11.60 9.98 21.03
N THR A 55 -10.99 9.50 22.14
CA THR A 55 -11.19 10.02 23.50
C THR A 55 -9.85 10.10 24.24
N HIS A 56 -9.72 11.09 25.11
CA HIS A 56 -8.55 11.32 25.95
C HIS A 56 -8.95 11.47 27.40
N PRO A 57 -8.15 10.95 28.35
CA PRO A 57 -8.45 11.06 29.80
C PRO A 57 -8.44 12.51 30.28
N SER A 58 -7.68 13.39 29.66
CA SER A 58 -7.55 14.79 30.00
C SER A 58 -7.34 15.69 28.79
N PRO A 59 -7.56 17.01 28.87
CA PRO A 59 -7.17 17.96 27.83
C PRO A 59 -5.68 17.89 27.47
N ASP A 60 -4.81 17.76 28.48
CA ASP A 60 -3.37 17.67 28.29
C ASP A 60 -2.96 16.41 27.48
N ASP A 61 -3.69 15.30 27.62
CA ASP A 61 -3.49 14.09 26.84
C ASP A 61 -3.89 14.31 25.38
N TYR A 62 -4.97 15.02 25.15
CA TYR A 62 -5.39 15.42 23.82
C TYR A 62 -4.36 16.33 23.14
N ASP A 63 -3.90 17.38 23.85
CA ASP A 63 -2.93 18.34 23.32
C ASP A 63 -1.59 17.64 22.97
N ARG A 64 -1.16 16.67 23.77
CA ARG A 64 0.03 15.86 23.49
C ARG A 64 -0.14 14.99 22.25
N ASP A 65 -1.29 14.34 22.10
CA ASP A 65 -1.57 13.46 20.95
C ASP A 65 -1.68 14.28 19.67
N LEU A 66 -2.34 15.43 19.72
CA LEU A 66 -2.43 16.40 18.62
C LEU A 66 -1.05 16.94 18.24
N ALA A 67 -0.27 17.38 19.19
CA ALA A 67 1.09 17.91 18.95
C ALA A 67 2.03 16.84 18.37
N HIS A 68 1.85 15.56 18.77
CA HIS A 68 2.56 14.45 18.18
C HIS A 68 2.17 14.25 16.71
N ALA A 69 0.87 14.21 16.40
CA ALA A 69 0.35 14.05 15.05
C ALA A 69 0.84 15.17 14.11
N GLU A 70 0.74 16.43 14.56
CA GLU A 70 1.22 17.59 13.80
C GLU A 70 2.72 17.52 13.52
N ARG A 71 3.54 17.12 14.50
CA ARG A 71 4.99 16.98 14.32
C ARG A 71 5.29 15.87 13.32
N SER A 72 4.65 14.72 13.45
CA SER A 72 4.84 13.58 12.54
C SER A 72 4.45 13.92 11.10
N LEU A 73 3.36 14.67 10.91
CA LEU A 73 2.96 15.17 9.59
C LEU A 73 3.98 16.16 9.01
N ARG A 74 4.49 17.11 9.83
CA ARG A 74 5.54 18.05 9.38
C ARG A 74 6.83 17.33 8.99
N GLU A 75 7.24 16.32 9.75
CA GLU A 75 8.42 15.50 9.43
C GLU A 75 8.23 14.73 8.11
N ALA A 76 7.06 14.12 7.90
CA ALA A 76 6.74 13.42 6.66
C ALA A 76 6.67 14.38 5.47
N GLN A 77 6.03 15.52 5.62
CA GLN A 77 5.97 16.56 4.58
C GLN A 77 7.37 17.07 4.22
N SER A 78 8.20 17.37 5.21
CA SER A 78 9.58 17.82 4.98
C SER A 78 10.43 16.77 4.25
N ALA A 79 10.24 15.49 4.56
CA ALA A 79 10.92 14.40 3.86
C ALA A 79 10.48 14.31 2.40
N VAL A 80 9.17 14.46 2.12
CA VAL A 80 8.63 14.48 0.74
C VAL A 80 9.16 15.69 -0.04
N GLU A 81 9.17 16.88 0.55
CA GLU A 81 9.69 18.09 -0.07
C GLU A 81 11.19 17.99 -0.36
N ALA A 82 11.96 17.42 0.57
CA ALA A 82 13.40 17.17 0.40
C ALA A 82 13.72 16.18 -0.74
N ALA A 83 12.79 15.31 -1.12
CA ALA A 83 12.93 14.44 -2.28
C ALA A 83 12.91 15.19 -3.62
N GLY A 84 12.56 16.50 -3.63
CA GLY A 84 12.60 17.36 -4.80
C GLY A 84 11.57 17.05 -5.89
N LYS A 85 10.52 16.27 -5.56
CA LYS A 85 9.47 15.87 -6.49
C LYS A 85 8.25 16.78 -6.34
N LEU A 86 7.70 17.24 -7.46
CA LEU A 86 6.54 18.13 -7.47
C LEU A 86 5.25 17.32 -7.32
N VAL A 87 4.64 17.36 -6.14
CA VAL A 87 3.35 16.75 -5.82
C VAL A 87 2.55 17.69 -4.92
N LYS A 88 1.23 17.75 -5.13
CA LYS A 88 0.36 18.47 -4.20
C LYS A 88 0.22 17.65 -2.92
N ILE A 89 0.64 18.22 -1.79
CA ILE A 89 0.53 17.58 -0.47
C ILE A 89 -0.66 18.16 0.28
N GLU A 90 -1.48 17.29 0.85
CA GLU A 90 -2.57 17.59 1.77
C GLU A 90 -2.29 16.89 3.10
N THR A 91 -2.70 17.49 4.21
CA THR A 91 -2.54 16.89 5.55
C THR A 91 -3.89 16.84 6.27
N ASP A 92 -4.11 15.79 7.06
CA ASP A 92 -5.36 15.60 7.83
C ASP A 92 -5.08 14.90 9.16
N ILE A 93 -5.85 15.28 10.20
CA ILE A 93 -5.75 14.70 11.56
C ILE A 93 -7.15 14.27 12.02
N PRO A 94 -7.71 13.19 11.49
CA PRO A 94 -8.99 12.67 11.93
C PRO A 94 -8.89 12.00 13.30
N ARG A 95 -10.05 11.93 13.99
CA ARG A 95 -10.18 11.26 15.28
C ARG A 95 -10.84 9.89 15.11
N GLY A 96 -10.27 8.88 15.76
CA GLY A 96 -10.85 7.54 15.77
C GLY A 96 -9.80 6.44 15.97
N PRO A 97 -10.20 5.18 15.89
CA PRO A 97 -9.27 4.07 15.73
C PRO A 97 -8.63 4.14 14.33
N ALA A 98 -7.30 4.05 14.25
CA ALA A 98 -6.57 4.29 13.00
C ALA A 98 -7.00 3.37 11.84
N GLY A 99 -7.17 2.06 12.11
CA GLY A 99 -7.59 1.09 11.10
C GLY A 99 -8.95 1.45 10.49
N PRO A 100 -10.05 1.53 11.26
CA PRO A 100 -11.37 1.89 10.76
C PRO A 100 -11.42 3.25 10.04
N VAL A 101 -10.72 4.27 10.56
CA VAL A 101 -10.66 5.60 9.93
C VAL A 101 -10.03 5.52 8.53
N LEU A 102 -8.91 4.81 8.40
CA LEU A 102 -8.23 4.66 7.12
C LEU A 102 -8.98 3.71 6.16
N VAL A 103 -9.68 2.68 6.67
CA VAL A 103 -10.57 1.83 5.88
C VAL A 103 -11.69 2.66 5.27
N GLU A 104 -12.33 3.55 6.04
CA GLU A 104 -13.37 4.43 5.49
C GLU A 104 -12.80 5.40 4.46
N ALA A 105 -11.64 6.01 4.73
CA ALA A 105 -10.94 6.90 3.80
C ALA A 105 -10.56 6.19 2.48
N SER A 106 -10.39 4.87 2.49
CA SER A 106 -10.04 4.09 1.30
C SER A 106 -11.12 4.06 0.21
N ARG A 107 -12.36 4.43 0.52
CA ARG A 107 -13.45 4.49 -0.47
C ARG A 107 -13.20 5.53 -1.55
N ASP A 108 -12.59 6.63 -1.15
CA ASP A 108 -12.33 7.78 -2.02
C ASP A 108 -10.84 7.91 -2.41
N ALA A 109 -10.04 6.88 -2.13
CA ALA A 109 -8.62 6.85 -2.44
C ALA A 109 -8.31 6.03 -3.71
N GLU A 110 -7.25 6.41 -4.42
CA GLU A 110 -6.62 5.56 -5.44
C GLU A 110 -5.81 4.44 -4.82
N MET A 111 -5.21 4.72 -3.66
CA MET A 111 -4.37 3.79 -2.90
C MET A 111 -4.16 4.31 -1.48
N ILE A 112 -3.96 3.41 -0.53
CA ILE A 112 -3.44 3.72 0.80
C ILE A 112 -2.06 3.10 0.99
N CYS A 113 -1.12 3.89 1.51
CA CYS A 113 0.21 3.47 1.89
C CYS A 113 0.39 3.56 3.41
N VAL A 114 0.94 2.53 4.03
CA VAL A 114 1.22 2.50 5.48
C VAL A 114 2.56 1.82 5.77
N GLY A 115 3.15 2.14 6.93
CA GLY A 115 4.26 1.36 7.46
C GLY A 115 3.80 -0.03 7.93
N SER A 116 4.67 -1.02 7.81
CA SER A 116 4.36 -2.41 8.22
C SER A 116 4.24 -2.56 9.73
N VAL A 117 5.04 -1.81 10.51
CA VAL A 117 5.04 -1.82 11.97
C VAL A 117 5.17 -0.38 12.46
N GLY A 118 4.24 0.07 13.29
CA GLY A 118 4.28 1.40 13.91
C GLY A 118 5.25 1.47 15.10
N ILE A 119 5.10 2.51 15.92
CA ILE A 119 5.97 2.81 17.07
C ILE A 119 5.99 1.70 18.13
N GLY A 120 4.94 0.86 18.21
CA GLY A 120 4.82 -0.25 19.14
C GLY A 120 5.51 -1.51 18.64
N ARG A 121 6.75 -1.73 19.04
CA ARG A 121 7.54 -2.92 18.64
C ARG A 121 6.99 -4.20 19.26
N TYR A 122 6.33 -5.02 18.46
CA TYR A 122 6.31 -6.46 18.70
C TYR A 122 6.99 -7.15 17.51
N ALA A 123 8.23 -7.59 17.72
CA ALA A 123 9.14 -8.16 16.72
C ALA A 123 8.68 -9.50 16.12
N SER A 124 7.50 -9.99 16.46
CA SER A 124 6.94 -11.27 15.98
C SER A 124 5.80 -11.11 14.97
N SER A 125 5.30 -9.90 14.73
CA SER A 125 4.24 -9.66 13.75
C SER A 125 4.79 -9.10 12.47
N ILE A 126 4.50 -9.73 11.33
CA ILE A 126 4.91 -9.30 9.99
C ILE A 126 4.20 -7.99 9.61
N LEU A 127 2.99 -7.75 10.15
CA LEU A 127 2.16 -6.57 9.93
C LEU A 127 1.64 -6.02 11.26
N GLY A 128 1.59 -4.69 11.39
CA GLY A 128 0.92 -4.01 12.48
C GLY A 128 -0.61 -4.10 12.33
N SER A 129 -1.35 -3.80 13.42
CA SER A 129 -2.82 -3.88 13.44
C SER A 129 -3.51 -3.06 12.34
N THR A 130 -3.05 -1.84 12.10
CA THR A 130 -3.60 -0.96 11.05
C THR A 130 -3.35 -1.54 9.65
N ALA A 131 -2.13 -2.01 9.39
CA ALA A 131 -1.79 -2.62 8.09
C ALA A 131 -2.58 -3.91 7.84
N THR A 132 -2.77 -4.75 8.87
CA THR A 132 -3.60 -5.96 8.79
C THR A 132 -5.05 -5.60 8.49
N GLU A 133 -5.64 -4.65 9.21
CA GLU A 133 -7.03 -4.25 9.01
C GLU A 133 -7.27 -3.64 7.61
N LEU A 134 -6.34 -2.84 7.12
CA LEU A 134 -6.38 -2.31 5.75
C LEU A 134 -6.28 -3.42 4.70
N ALA A 135 -5.35 -4.38 4.88
CA ALA A 135 -5.20 -5.50 3.96
C ALA A 135 -6.48 -6.34 3.83
N GLU A 136 -7.26 -6.44 4.91
CA GLU A 136 -8.52 -7.21 4.95
C GLU A 136 -9.73 -6.43 4.43
N LYS A 137 -9.80 -5.12 4.69
CA LYS A 137 -11.06 -4.34 4.59
C LYS A 137 -11.00 -3.13 3.67
N ALA A 138 -9.84 -2.70 3.20
CA ALA A 138 -9.73 -1.52 2.35
C ALA A 138 -10.49 -1.68 1.02
N HIS A 139 -11.01 -0.56 0.50
CA HIS A 139 -11.76 -0.49 -0.76
C HIS A 139 -10.88 -0.11 -1.96
N CYS A 140 -9.60 0.15 -1.73
CA CYS A 140 -8.60 0.45 -2.75
C CYS A 140 -7.34 -0.42 -2.51
N PRO A 141 -6.37 -0.44 -3.44
CA PRO A 141 -5.07 -1.07 -3.22
C PRO A 141 -4.37 -0.54 -1.96
N VAL A 142 -3.70 -1.43 -1.24
CA VAL A 142 -2.94 -1.12 -0.03
C VAL A 142 -1.47 -1.44 -0.24
N ALA A 143 -0.61 -0.45 -0.04
CA ALA A 143 0.83 -0.62 -0.03
C ALA A 143 1.35 -0.62 1.41
N VAL A 144 2.07 -1.66 1.80
CA VAL A 144 2.66 -1.78 3.14
C VAL A 144 4.17 -1.74 3.04
N MET A 145 4.76 -0.66 3.59
CA MET A 145 6.20 -0.41 3.54
C MET A 145 6.90 -0.94 4.77
N ARG A 146 7.97 -1.68 4.56
CA ARG A 146 8.89 -2.07 5.63
C ARG A 146 9.99 -1.04 5.80
N SER A 147 10.33 -0.74 7.04
CA SER A 147 11.53 0.04 7.33
C SER A 147 12.76 -0.86 7.15
N LYS A 148 13.53 -0.61 6.12
CA LYS A 148 14.86 -1.23 5.96
C LYS A 148 15.86 -0.39 6.76
N VAL A 149 15.93 -0.62 8.06
CA VAL A 149 17.02 -0.06 8.87
C VAL A 149 18.22 -0.99 8.67
N ASP A 150 19.32 -0.47 8.14
CA ASP A 150 20.64 -1.11 8.04
C ASP A 150 20.82 -2.27 7.05
N GLN A 151 20.05 -2.37 5.97
CA GLN A 151 20.37 -3.32 4.90
C GLN A 151 21.16 -2.64 3.77
N PRO A 152 22.27 -3.23 3.29
CA PRO A 152 22.96 -2.74 2.11
C PRO A 152 21.99 -2.77 0.91
N ALA A 153 22.05 -1.74 0.08
CA ALA A 153 21.25 -1.70 -1.15
C ALA A 153 21.56 -2.96 -1.98
N SER A 154 20.56 -3.82 -2.14
CA SER A 154 20.67 -4.96 -3.06
C SER A 154 20.59 -4.41 -4.49
N ASP A 155 21.48 -4.90 -5.37
CA ASP A 155 21.52 -4.47 -6.78
C ASP A 155 20.23 -4.80 -7.54
N ILE A 156 19.40 -5.71 -7.02
CA ILE A 156 18.14 -6.15 -7.64
C ILE A 156 17.01 -6.06 -6.62
N ASN A 157 16.07 -5.16 -6.87
CA ASN A 157 14.86 -4.98 -6.07
C ASN A 157 13.67 -5.60 -6.78
N TRP A 158 13.25 -6.79 -6.37
CA TRP A 158 12.17 -7.54 -6.98
C TRP A 158 10.79 -6.98 -6.62
N ILE A 159 9.89 -7.01 -7.61
CA ILE A 159 8.45 -6.97 -7.36
C ILE A 159 7.96 -8.41 -7.35
N VAL A 160 7.39 -8.85 -6.26
CA VAL A 160 6.88 -10.22 -6.11
C VAL A 160 5.38 -10.22 -6.35
N VAL A 161 4.90 -11.14 -7.18
CA VAL A 161 3.48 -11.35 -7.42
C VAL A 161 3.17 -12.84 -7.43
N ARG A 162 1.99 -13.19 -6.92
CA ARG A 162 1.49 -14.56 -7.07
C ARG A 162 0.65 -14.67 -8.34
N MET A 163 0.95 -15.68 -9.15
CA MET A 163 0.17 -16.02 -10.33
C MET A 163 -0.72 -17.22 -10.02
N THR A 164 -2.03 -17.03 -10.09
CA THR A 164 -3.06 -18.04 -9.82
C THR A 164 -4.12 -18.00 -10.90
N ASP A 165 -5.03 -18.97 -10.91
CA ASP A 165 -6.22 -19.03 -11.78
C ASP A 165 -7.46 -18.36 -11.18
N ALA A 166 -7.31 -17.66 -10.05
CA ALA A 166 -8.39 -16.87 -9.50
C ALA A 166 -8.83 -15.76 -10.48
N PRO A 167 -10.14 -15.52 -10.65
CA PRO A 167 -10.65 -14.56 -11.64
C PRO A 167 -10.15 -13.13 -11.47
N ASP A 168 -9.79 -12.73 -10.24
CA ASP A 168 -9.28 -11.41 -9.88
C ASP A 168 -7.75 -11.31 -10.00
N ASN A 169 -7.07 -12.42 -10.27
CA ASN A 169 -5.59 -12.44 -10.36
C ASN A 169 -5.07 -11.60 -11.53
N GLU A 170 -5.83 -11.49 -12.63
CA GLU A 170 -5.45 -10.65 -13.76
C GLU A 170 -5.26 -9.18 -13.36
N ALA A 171 -6.16 -8.63 -12.55
CA ALA A 171 -6.04 -7.27 -12.04
C ALA A 171 -4.78 -7.08 -11.17
N VAL A 172 -4.40 -8.10 -10.40
CA VAL A 172 -3.18 -8.12 -9.58
C VAL A 172 -1.94 -8.10 -10.47
N LEU A 173 -1.93 -8.90 -11.53
CA LEU A 173 -0.84 -8.99 -12.49
C LEU A 173 -0.67 -7.68 -13.29
N GLU A 174 -1.77 -7.08 -13.74
CA GLU A 174 -1.75 -5.77 -14.41
C GLU A 174 -1.22 -4.66 -13.50
N TYR A 175 -1.59 -4.71 -12.22
CA TYR A 175 -1.05 -3.80 -11.23
C TYR A 175 0.47 -4.00 -11.06
N ALA A 176 0.93 -5.25 -10.93
CA ALA A 176 2.35 -5.57 -10.82
C ALA A 176 3.15 -5.12 -12.07
N ALA A 177 2.58 -5.25 -13.27
CA ALA A 177 3.20 -4.76 -14.51
C ALA A 177 3.40 -3.24 -14.48
N ARG A 178 2.40 -2.49 -14.04
CA ARG A 178 2.49 -1.03 -13.91
C ARG A 178 3.57 -0.62 -12.90
N GLU A 179 3.61 -1.27 -11.76
CA GLU A 179 4.63 -1.02 -10.73
C GLU A 179 6.04 -1.36 -11.23
N ALA A 180 6.18 -2.45 -11.99
CA ALA A 180 7.46 -2.85 -12.58
C ALA A 180 7.98 -1.80 -13.57
N LYS A 181 7.12 -1.25 -14.41
CA LYS A 181 7.46 -0.16 -15.35
C LYS A 181 7.83 1.12 -14.60
N LEU A 182 7.01 1.53 -13.61
CA LEU A 182 7.23 2.72 -12.81
C LEU A 182 8.59 2.68 -12.09
N ARG A 183 8.98 1.52 -11.57
CA ARG A 183 10.19 1.33 -10.75
C ARG A 183 11.36 0.76 -11.51
N GLN A 184 11.19 0.48 -12.81
CA GLN A 184 12.19 -0.21 -13.66
C GLN A 184 12.70 -1.51 -13.02
N ALA A 185 11.81 -2.23 -12.34
CA ALA A 185 12.11 -3.41 -11.54
C ALA A 185 11.67 -4.69 -12.23
N PRO A 186 12.39 -5.82 -12.04
CA PRO A 186 11.94 -7.11 -12.51
C PRO A 186 10.83 -7.68 -11.61
N ILE A 187 9.96 -8.49 -12.21
CA ILE A 187 8.93 -9.24 -11.49
C ILE A 187 9.41 -10.66 -11.20
N LEU A 188 9.16 -11.11 -9.98
CA LEU A 188 9.25 -12.48 -9.56
C LEU A 188 7.84 -13.05 -9.47
N ALA A 189 7.45 -13.87 -10.45
CA ALA A 189 6.15 -14.51 -10.49
C ALA A 189 6.20 -15.83 -9.71
N LEU A 190 5.45 -15.90 -8.60
CA LEU A 190 5.37 -17.10 -7.79
C LEU A 190 4.20 -17.98 -8.26
N GLY A 191 4.53 -19.18 -8.71
CA GLY A 191 3.60 -20.28 -9.00
C GLY A 191 3.73 -21.40 -7.97
N GLY A 192 2.84 -22.42 -8.07
CA GLY A 192 2.83 -23.58 -7.18
C GLY A 192 1.85 -23.44 -6.01
N ARG A 193 1.70 -24.54 -5.24
CA ARG A 193 0.69 -24.71 -4.20
C ARG A 193 1.09 -24.16 -2.85
N PRO A 194 0.14 -23.55 -2.12
CA PRO A 194 -0.14 -23.93 -0.76
C PRO A 194 -1.05 -25.18 -0.78
N GLU A 195 -0.95 -26.04 0.21
CA GLU A 195 -1.72 -27.28 0.34
C GLU A 195 -3.26 -27.14 0.25
N GLU A 196 -3.77 -25.92 0.18
CA GLU A 196 -5.20 -25.56 0.20
C GLU A 196 -5.76 -25.04 -1.14
N LEU A 197 -4.96 -24.84 -2.21
CA LEU A 197 -5.43 -24.32 -3.49
C LEU A 197 -5.22 -25.32 -4.63
N ARG A 198 -6.22 -25.41 -5.55
CA ARG A 198 -6.23 -26.33 -6.71
C ARG A 198 -4.93 -26.27 -7.50
N GLU A 199 -4.51 -27.44 -7.97
CA GLU A 199 -3.31 -27.63 -8.79
C GLU A 199 -3.41 -26.85 -10.10
N ILE A 200 -2.40 -26.04 -10.40
CA ILE A 200 -2.12 -25.68 -11.78
C ILE A 200 -1.37 -26.90 -12.37
N PRO A 201 -1.84 -27.49 -13.47
CA PRO A 201 -1.13 -28.58 -14.13
C PRO A 201 0.31 -28.21 -14.49
N ASP A 202 1.22 -29.19 -14.46
CA ASP A 202 2.61 -28.99 -14.87
C ASP A 202 2.68 -28.35 -16.26
N GLY A 203 3.49 -27.30 -16.39
CA GLY A 203 3.65 -26.52 -17.64
C GLY A 203 2.58 -25.45 -17.88
N GLU A 204 1.51 -25.40 -17.12
CA GLU A 204 0.50 -24.31 -17.27
C GLU A 204 0.98 -23.01 -16.66
N PHE A 205 1.70 -23.07 -15.55
CA PHE A 205 2.28 -21.89 -14.93
C PHE A 205 3.28 -21.20 -15.86
N GLU A 206 4.21 -21.93 -16.45
CA GLU A 206 5.19 -21.43 -17.38
C GLU A 206 4.52 -20.82 -18.63
N ARG A 207 3.47 -21.47 -19.15
CA ARG A 207 2.69 -20.96 -20.29
C ARG A 207 1.99 -19.64 -19.92
N ARG A 208 1.37 -19.54 -18.77
CA ARG A 208 0.74 -18.29 -18.28
C ARG A 208 1.75 -17.16 -18.12
N VAL A 209 2.95 -17.46 -17.60
CA VAL A 209 4.03 -16.48 -17.51
C VAL A 209 4.46 -16.02 -18.90
N GLN A 210 4.58 -16.94 -19.88
CA GLN A 210 4.93 -16.60 -21.26
C GLN A 210 3.84 -15.74 -21.92
N ASP A 211 2.55 -16.12 -21.80
CA ASP A 211 1.42 -15.37 -22.34
C ASP A 211 1.34 -13.97 -21.74
N TRP A 212 1.59 -13.86 -20.44
CA TRP A 212 1.62 -12.58 -19.75
C TRP A 212 2.82 -11.74 -20.22
N HIS A 213 4.02 -12.32 -20.37
CA HIS A 213 5.19 -11.63 -20.88
C HIS A 213 5.00 -11.13 -22.32
N HIS A 214 4.29 -11.88 -23.18
CA HIS A 214 3.94 -11.40 -24.53
C HIS A 214 3.07 -10.13 -24.51
N ARG A 215 2.20 -9.98 -23.52
CA ARG A 215 1.37 -8.76 -23.32
C ARG A 215 2.16 -7.59 -22.70
N HIS A 216 3.24 -7.90 -22.00
CA HIS A 216 4.09 -6.91 -21.30
C HIS A 216 5.57 -7.09 -21.65
N PRO A 217 5.98 -6.92 -22.93
CA PRO A 217 7.35 -7.21 -23.38
C PRO A 217 8.40 -6.32 -22.71
N ASP A 218 8.00 -5.14 -22.21
CA ASP A 218 8.87 -4.20 -21.50
C ASP A 218 9.16 -4.61 -20.04
N VAL A 219 8.49 -5.65 -19.54
CA VAL A 219 8.63 -6.09 -18.15
C VAL A 219 9.40 -7.41 -18.10
N ARG A 220 10.52 -7.41 -17.40
CA ARG A 220 11.26 -8.65 -17.15
C ARG A 220 10.55 -9.46 -16.07
N VAL A 221 10.14 -10.69 -16.40
CA VAL A 221 9.48 -11.61 -15.50
C VAL A 221 10.26 -12.89 -15.33
N TYR A 222 10.36 -13.37 -14.10
CA TYR A 222 11.07 -14.60 -13.75
C TYR A 222 10.12 -15.51 -12.97
N PRO A 223 9.80 -16.69 -13.53
CA PRO A 223 8.96 -17.67 -12.84
C PRO A 223 9.73 -18.38 -11.73
N ILE A 224 9.10 -18.55 -10.58
CA ILE A 224 9.56 -19.41 -9.50
C ILE A 224 8.41 -20.29 -9.02
N THR A 225 8.59 -21.59 -9.07
CA THR A 225 7.68 -22.55 -8.43
C THR A 225 8.04 -22.68 -6.97
N THR A 226 7.06 -22.44 -6.08
CA THR A 226 7.25 -22.56 -4.64
C THR A 226 6.10 -23.34 -3.99
N HIS A 227 6.44 -24.16 -3.00
CA HIS A 227 5.45 -24.89 -2.19
C HIS A 227 5.01 -24.10 -0.95
N THR A 228 5.64 -22.91 -0.72
CA THR A 228 5.30 -22.05 0.41
C THR A 228 4.36 -20.94 -0.03
N GLY A 229 3.52 -20.47 0.90
CA GLY A 229 2.71 -19.26 0.66
C GLY A 229 3.57 -18.01 0.51
N ILE A 230 3.02 -16.97 -0.14
CA ILE A 230 3.73 -15.71 -0.38
C ILE A 230 4.27 -15.08 0.92
N ALA A 231 3.54 -15.19 2.03
CA ALA A 231 3.99 -14.64 3.31
C ALA A 231 5.28 -15.31 3.82
N ARG A 232 5.39 -16.63 3.66
CA ARG A 232 6.59 -17.38 4.03
C ARG A 232 7.74 -17.04 3.08
N PHE A 233 7.46 -17.00 1.78
CA PHE A 233 8.46 -16.60 0.78
C PHE A 233 9.05 -15.21 1.10
N LEU A 234 8.20 -14.23 1.42
CA LEU A 234 8.62 -12.88 1.78
C LEU A 234 9.42 -12.86 3.10
N ALA A 235 9.08 -13.72 4.07
CA ALA A 235 9.83 -13.80 5.32
C ALA A 235 11.25 -14.34 5.12
N ASP A 236 11.43 -15.26 4.15
CA ASP A 236 12.71 -15.90 3.87
C ASP A 236 13.59 -15.10 2.88
N HIS A 237 13.04 -14.09 2.16
CA HIS A 237 13.72 -13.35 1.09
C HIS A 237 13.45 -11.83 1.12
N ASP A 238 13.17 -11.25 2.29
CA ASP A 238 12.73 -9.87 2.42
C ASP A 238 13.81 -8.82 2.01
N GLU A 239 15.09 -9.18 2.09
CA GLU A 239 16.21 -8.29 1.73
C GLU A 239 16.25 -7.91 0.24
N ARG A 240 15.60 -8.68 -0.63
CA ARG A 240 15.60 -8.48 -2.09
C ARG A 240 14.27 -8.03 -2.66
N VAL A 241 13.23 -7.94 -1.83
CA VAL A 241 11.89 -7.59 -2.26
C VAL A 241 11.58 -6.14 -1.90
N GLN A 242 11.32 -5.31 -2.92
CA GLN A 242 10.88 -3.94 -2.69
C GLN A 242 9.36 -3.81 -2.60
N LEU A 243 8.63 -4.68 -3.28
CA LEU A 243 7.17 -4.66 -3.33
C LEU A 243 6.62 -6.08 -3.52
N ALA A 244 5.61 -6.43 -2.75
CA ALA A 244 4.78 -7.60 -3.02
C ALA A 244 3.37 -7.14 -3.39
N VAL A 245 2.87 -7.60 -4.55
CA VAL A 245 1.51 -7.31 -5.01
C VAL A 245 0.63 -8.53 -4.71
N ILE A 246 -0.35 -8.32 -3.84
CA ILE A 246 -1.22 -9.40 -3.33
C ILE A 246 -2.67 -9.02 -3.61
N GLY A 247 -3.42 -9.92 -4.21
CA GLY A 247 -4.87 -9.78 -4.38
C GLY A 247 -5.61 -10.16 -3.10
N VAL A 248 -6.73 -9.50 -2.86
CA VAL A 248 -7.67 -9.89 -1.79
C VAL A 248 -8.59 -10.97 -2.35
N VAL A 249 -8.52 -12.17 -1.78
CA VAL A 249 -9.53 -13.21 -2.05
C VAL A 249 -10.81 -12.79 -1.33
N ARG A 250 -11.76 -12.25 -2.08
CA ARG A 250 -13.11 -12.04 -1.53
C ARG A 250 -13.80 -13.39 -1.48
N PRO A 251 -14.31 -13.85 -0.32
CA PRO A 251 -15.15 -15.04 -0.31
C PRO A 251 -16.35 -14.77 -1.20
N VAL A 252 -16.62 -15.72 -2.10
CA VAL A 252 -17.83 -15.70 -2.94
C VAL A 252 -19.02 -15.84 -2.01
N SER A 253 -19.88 -14.84 -1.97
CA SER A 253 -21.13 -14.83 -1.18
C SER A 253 -22.12 -15.78 -1.78
#